data_6103ac66ce5b6d3ac7ce9210e931f0db
#
_entry.id   6103ac66ce5b6d3ac7ce9210e931f0db
#
_cell.length_a   1.000
_cell.length_b   1.000
_cell.length_c   1.000
_cell.angle_alpha   90.00
_cell.angle_beta   90.00
_cell.angle_gamma   90.00
#
_symmetry.space_group_name_H-M   'P 1'
#
loop_
_entity.id
_entity.type
_entity.pdbx_description
1 polymer ?
#
loop_
_entity_poly.entity_id
_entity_poly.type
_entity_poly.pdbx_seq_one_letter_code
_entity_poly.pdbx_strand_id
1 'polypeptide(L)'
;MLLDTYLTNEESASARVFRVYRETPAHYHVGSDEYLYVLSGRGTFWMGDSSNGAEFAAGDLLFFKRRVVHALPQIIEGPVVFLAIDTPRRDPKDIVFVNPEEGTPESFIRDRQLY
;
A
#
# COMPACT_ATOMS: atom_id res chain seq x y z
N MET A 1 -8.39 -2.79 6.82
CA MET A 1 -7.09 -3.36 6.45
C MET A 1 -5.92 -2.48 6.89
N LEU A 2 -6.01 -1.19 6.66
CA LEU A 2 -4.99 -0.24 7.10
C LEU A 2 -5.61 1.04 7.64
N LEU A 3 -4.80 1.84 8.35
CA LEU A 3 -5.12 3.19 8.77
C LEU A 3 -4.24 4.15 8.00
N ASP A 4 -4.78 5.28 7.56
CA ASP A 4 -4.16 6.17 6.60
C ASP A 4 -4.24 7.63 7.05
N THR A 5 -3.16 8.37 6.87
CA THR A 5 -3.08 9.80 7.20
C THR A 5 -2.32 10.54 6.11
N TYR A 6 -2.94 11.55 5.53
CA TYR A 6 -2.27 12.41 4.55
C TYR A 6 -1.35 13.40 5.24
N LEU A 7 -0.11 13.51 4.74
CA LEU A 7 0.83 14.56 5.08
C LEU A 7 0.75 15.70 4.07
N THR A 8 0.70 15.36 2.78
CA THR A 8 0.46 16.29 1.70
C THR A 8 -0.45 15.65 0.66
N ASN A 9 -1.20 16.47 -0.06
CA ASN A 9 -2.12 15.97 -1.09
C ASN A 9 -2.23 17.00 -2.22
N GLU A 10 -1.24 16.98 -3.10
CA GLU A 10 -1.16 17.85 -4.27
C GLU A 10 -1.43 17.03 -5.54
N GLU A 11 -1.77 17.71 -6.64
CA GLU A 11 -2.06 17.03 -7.91
C GLU A 11 -0.88 16.18 -8.39
N SER A 12 0.33 16.68 -8.24
CA SER A 12 1.54 16.01 -8.71
C SER A 12 1.95 14.82 -7.84
N ALA A 13 1.61 14.87 -6.55
CA ALA A 13 1.96 13.80 -5.62
C ALA A 13 1.18 13.95 -4.32
N SER A 14 0.97 12.84 -3.65
CA SER A 14 0.50 12.82 -2.27
C SER A 14 1.47 12.01 -1.41
N ALA A 15 1.63 12.44 -0.15
CA ALA A 15 2.42 11.72 0.84
C ALA A 15 1.51 11.34 2.01
N ARG A 16 1.59 10.07 2.39
CA ARG A 16 0.75 9.51 3.44
C ARG A 16 1.61 8.67 4.38
N VAL A 17 1.20 8.60 5.64
CA VAL A 17 1.67 7.55 6.55
C VAL A 17 0.51 6.61 6.78
N PHE A 18 0.74 5.32 6.60
CA PHE A 18 -0.30 4.34 6.90
C PHE A 18 0.24 3.13 7.64
N ARG A 19 -0.64 2.47 8.38
CA ARG A 19 -0.34 1.29 9.16
C ARG A 19 -1.11 0.10 8.62
N VAL A 20 -0.40 -0.97 8.36
CA VAL A 20 -0.97 -2.23 7.87
C VAL A 20 -0.94 -3.24 9.00
N TYR A 21 -2.12 -3.73 9.36
CA TYR A 21 -2.28 -4.63 10.51
C TYR A 21 -2.36 -6.10 10.13
N ARG A 22 -2.69 -6.38 8.89
CA ARG A 22 -2.82 -7.73 8.37
C ARG A 22 -2.47 -7.77 6.90
N GLU A 23 -2.45 -8.96 6.31
CA GLU A 23 -2.15 -9.15 4.90
C GLU A 23 -3.01 -8.24 4.00
N THR A 24 -2.42 -7.79 2.92
CA THR A 24 -3.09 -6.99 1.90
C THR A 24 -3.22 -7.84 0.65
N PRO A 25 -4.46 -8.15 0.21
CA PRO A 25 -4.68 -8.96 -0.99
C PRO A 25 -4.15 -8.32 -2.26
N ALA A 26 -3.97 -9.13 -3.28
CA ALA A 26 -3.51 -8.69 -4.59
C ALA A 26 -4.43 -7.61 -5.18
N HIS A 27 -3.84 -6.49 -5.56
CA HIS A 27 -4.55 -5.35 -6.13
C HIS A 27 -3.59 -4.50 -6.97
N TYR A 28 -4.14 -3.52 -7.68
CA TYR A 28 -3.35 -2.53 -8.40
C TYR A 28 -4.03 -1.17 -8.39
N HIS A 29 -3.25 -0.15 -8.75
CA HIS A 29 -3.72 1.23 -8.94
C HIS A 29 -3.56 1.61 -10.40
N VAL A 30 -4.54 2.31 -10.96
CA VAL A 30 -4.56 2.64 -12.39
C VAL A 30 -3.83 3.93 -12.69
N GLY A 31 -3.97 4.93 -11.84
CA GLY A 31 -3.53 6.29 -12.13
C GLY A 31 -2.29 6.78 -11.40
N SER A 32 -1.67 5.97 -10.55
CA SER A 32 -0.54 6.43 -9.72
C SER A 32 0.52 5.35 -9.57
N ASP A 33 1.77 5.78 -9.60
CA ASP A 33 2.89 4.98 -9.11
C ASP A 33 2.99 5.16 -7.61
N GLU A 34 3.44 4.14 -6.89
CA GLU A 34 3.49 4.16 -5.43
C GLU A 34 4.88 3.80 -4.94
N TYR A 35 5.45 4.68 -4.12
CA TYR A 35 6.68 4.44 -3.38
C TYR A 35 6.34 4.21 -1.93
N LEU A 36 6.80 3.11 -1.35
CA LEU A 36 6.56 2.76 0.05
C LEU A 36 7.89 2.63 0.79
N TYR A 37 8.17 3.59 1.66
CA TYR A 37 9.30 3.49 2.55
C TYR A 37 8.89 2.86 3.87
N VAL A 38 9.54 1.79 4.27
CA VAL A 38 9.19 1.05 5.49
C VAL A 38 9.79 1.78 6.69
N LEU A 39 8.92 2.38 7.51
CA LEU A 39 9.33 3.08 8.73
C LEU A 39 9.51 2.13 9.90
N SER A 40 8.63 1.13 10.04
CA SER A 40 8.76 0.10 11.07
C SER A 40 7.99 -1.16 10.66
N GLY A 41 8.37 -2.26 11.29
CA GLY A 41 7.76 -3.54 11.01
C GLY A 41 8.48 -4.32 9.93
N ARG A 42 7.96 -5.52 9.64
CA ARG A 42 8.56 -6.45 8.71
C ARG A 42 7.48 -7.33 8.10
N GLY A 43 7.64 -7.68 6.82
CA GLY A 43 6.68 -8.53 6.12
C GLY A 43 7.22 -9.00 4.78
N THR A 44 6.29 -9.49 3.95
CA THR A 44 6.60 -9.94 2.60
C THR A 44 5.76 -9.17 1.58
N PHE A 45 6.27 -9.07 0.37
CA PHE A 45 5.54 -8.48 -0.77
C PHE A 45 5.84 -9.26 -2.05
N TRP A 46 5.01 -9.08 -3.05
CA TRP A 46 5.32 -9.47 -4.42
C TRP A 46 4.71 -8.45 -5.39
N MET A 47 5.26 -8.41 -6.60
CA MET A 47 4.73 -7.56 -7.67
C MET A 47 4.80 -8.29 -9.01
N GLY A 48 3.81 -8.06 -9.86
CA GLY A 48 3.63 -8.75 -11.12
C GLY A 48 2.93 -10.09 -10.91
N ASP A 49 3.62 -11.03 -10.30
CA ASP A 49 3.04 -12.31 -9.89
C ASP A 49 3.64 -12.77 -8.55
N SER A 50 3.03 -13.78 -7.97
CA SER A 50 3.38 -14.24 -6.62
C SER A 50 4.78 -14.88 -6.51
N SER A 51 5.41 -15.21 -7.62
CA SER A 51 6.78 -15.74 -7.63
C SER A 51 7.84 -14.63 -7.55
N ASN A 52 7.45 -13.39 -7.78
CA ASN A 52 8.35 -12.23 -7.79
C ASN A 52 8.21 -11.42 -6.50
N GLY A 53 8.69 -11.99 -5.41
CA GLY A 53 8.55 -11.39 -4.09
C GLY A 53 9.78 -11.52 -3.22
N ALA A 54 9.74 -10.84 -2.08
CA ALA A 54 10.80 -10.83 -1.09
C ALA A 54 10.27 -10.41 0.28
N GLU A 55 11.11 -10.53 1.30
CA GLU A 55 10.88 -9.87 2.58
C GLU A 55 11.29 -8.41 2.51
N PHE A 56 10.60 -7.60 3.31
CA PHE A 56 10.99 -6.21 3.56
C PHE A 56 11.07 -5.95 5.06
N ALA A 57 11.84 -4.94 5.43
CA ALA A 57 12.01 -4.49 6.80
C ALA A 57 12.20 -2.98 6.83
N ALA A 58 12.22 -2.40 8.04
CA ALA A 58 12.44 -0.96 8.20
C ALA A 58 13.69 -0.50 7.45
N GLY A 59 13.57 0.58 6.70
CA GLY A 59 14.63 1.12 5.87
C GLY A 59 14.57 0.71 4.40
N ASP A 60 13.74 -0.26 4.05
CA ASP A 60 13.56 -0.67 2.65
C ASP A 60 12.59 0.28 1.94
N LEU A 61 12.85 0.49 0.65
CA LEU A 61 11.96 1.24 -0.23
C LEU A 61 11.38 0.29 -1.27
N LEU A 62 10.04 0.19 -1.29
CA LEU A 62 9.32 -0.60 -2.30
C LEU A 62 8.77 0.35 -3.36
N PHE A 63 8.71 -0.10 -4.60
CA PHE A 63 8.11 0.65 -5.67
C PHE A 63 7.11 -0.22 -6.42
N PHE A 64 5.88 0.25 -6.54
CA PHE A 64 4.82 -0.40 -7.31
C PHE A 64 4.37 0.55 -8.43
N LYS A 65 4.70 0.18 -9.66
CA LYS A 65 4.28 0.95 -10.82
C LYS A 65 2.78 0.81 -11.02
N ARG A 66 2.13 1.88 -11.51
CA ARG A 66 0.70 1.84 -11.84
C ARG A 66 0.38 0.65 -12.74
N ARG A 67 -0.79 0.05 -12.52
CA ARG A 67 -1.31 -1.12 -13.24
C ARG A 67 -0.54 -2.42 -12.99
N VAL A 68 0.47 -2.42 -12.16
CA VAL A 68 1.17 -3.64 -11.77
C VAL A 68 0.53 -4.19 -10.50
N VAL A 69 0.06 -5.42 -10.59
CA VAL A 69 -0.55 -6.12 -9.44
C VAL A 69 0.51 -6.34 -8.37
N HIS A 70 0.16 -6.06 -7.13
CA HIS A 70 1.03 -6.28 -5.99
C HIS A 70 0.23 -6.70 -4.76
N ALA A 71 0.92 -7.28 -3.80
CA ALA A 71 0.32 -7.75 -2.55
C ALA A 71 1.32 -7.68 -1.41
N LEU A 72 0.79 -7.65 -0.20
CA LEU A 72 1.56 -7.84 1.04
C LEU A 72 0.99 -9.09 1.71
N PRO A 73 1.45 -10.30 1.30
CA PRO A 73 0.79 -11.54 1.73
C PRO A 73 1.01 -11.89 3.18
N GLN A 74 2.05 -11.36 3.82
CA GLN A 74 2.34 -11.69 5.20
C GLN A 74 2.92 -10.49 5.94
N ILE A 75 2.36 -10.22 7.12
CA ILE A 75 2.93 -9.29 8.09
C ILE A 75 3.64 -10.15 9.15
N ILE A 76 4.97 -10.02 9.23
CA ILE A 76 5.79 -10.82 10.14
C ILE A 76 5.89 -10.13 11.49
N GLU A 77 6.21 -8.83 11.48
CA GLU A 77 6.22 -7.99 12.68
C GLU A 77 5.34 -6.77 12.41
N GLY A 78 4.21 -6.72 13.05
CA GLY A 78 3.22 -5.67 12.80
C GLY A 78 2.92 -4.80 14.02
N PRO A 79 2.21 -3.69 13.81
CA PRO A 79 1.82 -3.21 12.49
C PRO A 79 3.02 -2.77 11.67
N VAL A 80 2.92 -2.89 10.35
CA VAL A 80 3.93 -2.30 9.46
C VAL A 80 3.53 -0.86 9.18
N VAL A 81 4.46 0.07 9.33
CA VAL A 81 4.23 1.49 9.06
C VAL A 81 5.01 1.91 7.83
N PHE A 82 4.30 2.48 6.88
CA PHE A 82 4.88 2.98 5.63
C PHE A 82 4.74 4.49 5.52
N LEU A 83 5.76 5.13 4.96
CA LEU A 83 5.63 6.43 4.32
C LEU A 83 5.39 6.16 2.83
N ALA A 84 4.23 6.56 2.33
CA ALA A 84 3.83 6.32 0.96
C ALA A 84 3.82 7.61 0.15
N ILE A 85 4.42 7.58 -1.03
CA ILE A 85 4.34 8.66 -2.01
C ILE A 85 3.63 8.11 -3.24
N ASP A 86 2.51 8.72 -3.60
CA ASP A 86 1.78 8.40 -4.83
C ASP A 86 2.01 9.52 -5.85
N THR A 87 2.39 9.19 -7.07
CA THR A 87 2.65 10.18 -8.13
C THR A 87 2.02 9.76 -9.46
N PRO A 88 1.13 10.57 -10.05
CA PRO A 88 0.40 11.69 -9.42
C PRO A 88 -0.40 11.22 -8.20
N ARG A 89 -1.02 12.17 -7.48
CA ARG A 89 -1.79 11.79 -6.29
C ARG A 89 -2.83 10.74 -6.65
N ARG A 90 -3.01 9.79 -5.74
CA ARG A 90 -3.95 8.69 -5.94
C ARG A 90 -5.35 9.10 -5.51
N ASP A 91 -6.34 8.86 -6.36
CA ASP A 91 -7.74 8.89 -5.94
C ASP A 91 -7.93 7.79 -4.89
N PRO A 92 -8.56 8.06 -3.75
CA PRO A 92 -8.83 7.04 -2.73
C PRO A 92 -9.60 5.83 -3.25
N LYS A 93 -10.34 5.98 -4.34
CA LYS A 93 -11.09 4.90 -4.96
C LYS A 93 -10.30 4.12 -5.99
N ASP A 94 -9.07 4.54 -6.30
CA ASP A 94 -8.22 3.90 -7.29
C ASP A 94 -7.50 2.70 -6.69
N ILE A 95 -8.27 1.69 -6.35
CA ILE A 95 -7.79 0.39 -5.90
C ILE A 95 -8.65 -0.66 -6.56
N VAL A 96 -8.01 -1.54 -7.33
CA VAL A 96 -8.70 -2.62 -8.02
C VAL A 96 -8.18 -3.95 -7.48
N PHE A 97 -9.02 -4.67 -6.74
CA PHE A 97 -8.68 -6.00 -6.24
C PHE A 97 -8.81 -7.02 -7.36
N VAL A 98 -7.80 -7.88 -7.48
CA VAL A 98 -7.81 -8.97 -8.47
C VAL A 98 -8.98 -9.91 -8.21
N ASN A 99 -9.22 -10.25 -6.94
CA ASN A 99 -10.41 -10.96 -6.51
C ASN A 99 -11.36 -9.96 -5.82
N PRO A 100 -12.50 -9.60 -6.44
CA PRO A 100 -13.43 -8.62 -5.86
C PRO A 100 -13.98 -9.02 -4.48
N GLU A 101 -13.96 -10.30 -4.15
CA GLU A 101 -14.41 -10.78 -2.85
C GLU A 101 -13.44 -10.46 -1.72
N GLU A 102 -12.18 -10.16 -2.04
CA GLU A 102 -11.14 -9.89 -1.05
C GLU A 102 -11.15 -8.45 -0.55
N GLY A 103 -11.80 -7.53 -1.22
CA GLY A 103 -11.88 -6.16 -0.76
C GLY A 103 -12.51 -5.20 -1.76
N THR A 104 -12.78 -4.01 -1.25
CA THR A 104 -13.26 -2.86 -2.01
C THR A 104 -12.41 -1.65 -1.61
N PRO A 105 -12.46 -0.53 -2.36
CA PRO A 105 -11.78 0.69 -1.92
C PRO A 105 -12.18 1.13 -0.51
N GLU A 106 -13.45 0.93 -0.14
CA GLU A 106 -13.96 1.31 1.17
C GLU A 106 -13.45 0.40 2.29
N SER A 107 -13.31 -0.89 2.02
CA SER A 107 -12.81 -1.84 3.02
C SER A 107 -11.29 -1.81 3.17
N PHE A 108 -10.59 -1.31 2.16
CA PHE A 108 -9.13 -1.23 2.15
C PHE A 108 -8.63 -0.24 3.20
N ILE A 109 -9.15 0.97 3.17
CA ILE A 109 -8.80 2.02 4.13
C ILE A 109 -9.87 2.07 5.20
N ARG A 110 -9.49 1.71 6.42
CA ARG A 110 -10.40 1.56 7.53
C ARG A 110 -10.81 2.89 8.14
N ASP A 111 -9.83 3.77 8.38
CA ASP A 111 -10.06 5.05 9.01
C ASP A 111 -8.93 6.00 8.65
N ARG A 112 -9.28 7.24 8.29
CA ARG A 112 -8.32 8.26 7.89
C ARG A 112 -8.13 9.35 8.91
N GLN A 113 -8.86 9.28 10.02
CA GLN A 113 -8.98 10.42 10.94
C GLN A 113 -8.29 10.21 12.27
N LEU A 114 -7.56 9.12 12.42
CA LEU A 114 -6.97 8.78 13.70
C LEU A 114 -5.70 9.56 14.04
N TYR A 115 -5.27 10.40 13.18
CA TYR A 115 -3.99 11.10 13.38
C TYR A 115 -4.18 12.62 13.33
#